data_bafca5d8145bb919827b0a33b9089c58
#
_entry.id   bafca5d8145bb919827b0a33b9089c58
#
_cell.length_a   1.000
_cell.length_b   1.000
_cell.length_c   1.000
_cell.angle_alpha   90.00
_cell.angle_beta   90.00
_cell.angle_gamma   90.00
#
_symmetry.space_group_name_H-M   'P 1'
#
loop_
_entity.id
_entity.type
_entity.pdbx_description
1 polymer ?
#
loop_
_entity_poly.entity_id
_entity_poly.type
_entity_poly.pdbx_seq_one_letter_code
_entity_poly.pdbx_strand_id
1 'polypeptide(L)'
;MVEADLTLARGWLVHARFLENQNEDPRELELFERALRLYRALGDVRGEAESLFWVGCFRQVVRNDNDAAVPALERSLELAARVGDGLTESHALRHLGIAEHTAGRLGAARERLEESTRLRRKVGFMPGVAANLVGLVYIAAAEGRRDDALALAEEAGAIAEASGARGITRQAEEARARL
;
A
#
# COMPACT_ATOMS: atom_id res chain seq x y z
N MET A 1 14.19 7.43 -19.86
CA MET A 1 14.34 6.74 -18.57
C MET A 1 14.64 7.74 -17.45
N VAL A 2 15.76 8.39 -17.39
CA VAL A 2 16.11 9.36 -16.31
C VAL A 2 15.01 10.40 -16.02
N GLU A 3 14.36 10.95 -17.03
CA GLU A 3 13.27 11.92 -16.82
C GLU A 3 12.05 11.28 -16.16
N ALA A 4 11.70 10.05 -16.52
CA ALA A 4 10.59 9.32 -15.93
C ALA A 4 10.87 9.03 -14.44
N ASP A 5 12.08 8.53 -14.14
CA ASP A 5 12.51 8.21 -12.77
C ASP A 5 12.51 9.46 -11.88
N LEU A 6 13.05 10.58 -12.37
CA LEU A 6 13.05 11.86 -11.65
C LEU A 6 11.64 12.41 -11.43
N THR A 7 10.76 12.24 -12.42
CA THR A 7 9.36 12.69 -12.31
C THR A 7 8.61 11.89 -11.26
N LEU A 8 8.77 10.57 -11.25
CA LEU A 8 8.19 9.69 -10.25
C LEU A 8 8.71 9.99 -8.84
N ALA A 9 10.04 10.13 -8.70
CA ALA A 9 10.67 10.47 -7.43
C ALA A 9 10.19 11.82 -6.86
N ARG A 10 9.95 12.81 -7.71
CA ARG A 10 9.34 14.08 -7.27
C ARG A 10 7.92 13.88 -6.75
N GLY A 11 7.12 13.03 -7.40
CA GLY A 11 5.79 12.66 -6.89
C GLY A 11 5.85 12.04 -5.50
N TRP A 12 6.80 11.13 -5.25
CA TRP A 12 7.01 10.54 -3.91
C TRP A 12 7.32 11.58 -2.85
N LEU A 13 8.17 12.55 -3.15
CA LEU A 13 8.51 13.61 -2.21
C LEU A 13 7.29 14.48 -1.87
N VAL A 14 6.41 14.72 -2.83
CA VAL A 14 5.16 15.45 -2.59
C VAL A 14 4.22 14.61 -1.73
N HIS A 15 4.07 13.33 -2.04
CA HIS A 15 3.26 12.39 -1.24
C HIS A 15 3.75 12.29 0.20
N ALA A 16 5.07 12.18 0.41
CA ALA A 16 5.65 12.13 1.75
C ALA A 16 5.31 13.37 2.57
N ARG A 17 5.32 14.56 1.96
CA ARG A 17 4.89 15.81 2.62
C ARG A 17 3.40 15.79 2.98
N PHE A 18 2.55 15.25 2.10
CA PHE A 18 1.14 15.06 2.41
C PHE A 18 0.95 14.17 3.65
N LEU A 19 1.70 13.07 3.74
CA LEU A 19 1.63 12.17 4.92
C LEU A 19 2.03 12.88 6.23
N GLU A 20 2.92 13.87 6.16
CA GLU A 20 3.36 14.64 7.32
C GLU A 20 2.36 15.73 7.74
N ASN A 21 1.81 16.47 6.79
CA ASN A 21 1.06 17.70 7.06
C ASN A 21 -0.40 17.69 6.61
N GLN A 22 -0.84 16.64 5.92
CA GLN A 22 -2.18 16.45 5.36
C GLN A 22 -2.62 17.57 4.39
N ASN A 23 -1.65 18.32 3.83
CA ASN A 23 -1.92 19.36 2.84
C ASN A 23 -1.75 18.80 1.43
N GLU A 24 -2.84 18.77 0.67
CA GLU A 24 -2.81 18.36 -0.72
C GLU A 24 -2.00 19.34 -1.59
N ASP A 25 -1.12 18.80 -2.43
CA ASP A 25 -0.42 19.54 -3.47
C ASP A 25 -0.94 19.08 -4.85
N PRO A 26 -1.56 19.97 -5.64
CA PRO A 26 -2.14 19.59 -6.94
C PRO A 26 -1.11 19.00 -7.92
N ARG A 27 0.17 19.27 -7.72
CA ARG A 27 1.25 18.71 -8.55
C ARG A 27 1.47 17.22 -8.34
N GLU A 28 0.99 16.65 -7.25
CA GLU A 28 1.25 15.24 -6.91
C GLU A 28 0.70 14.31 -8.00
N LEU A 29 -0.58 14.40 -8.31
CA LEU A 29 -1.22 13.57 -9.34
C LEU A 29 -0.60 13.84 -10.72
N GLU A 30 -0.34 15.10 -11.06
CA GLU A 30 0.27 15.48 -12.33
C GLU A 30 1.64 14.82 -12.55
N LEU A 31 2.46 14.74 -11.47
CA LEU A 31 3.76 14.08 -11.51
C LEU A 31 3.63 12.57 -11.74
N PHE A 32 2.72 11.90 -11.04
CA PHE A 32 2.49 10.47 -11.23
C PHE A 32 1.94 10.16 -12.62
N GLU A 33 0.99 10.93 -13.12
CA GLU A 33 0.44 10.76 -14.47
C GLU A 33 1.48 11.10 -15.56
N ARG A 34 2.36 12.08 -15.34
CA ARG A 34 3.46 12.37 -16.26
C ARG A 34 4.46 11.21 -16.30
N ALA A 35 4.86 10.68 -15.15
CA ALA A 35 5.73 9.50 -15.07
C ALA A 35 5.12 8.32 -15.82
N LEU A 36 3.83 8.05 -15.62
CA LEU A 36 3.08 7.02 -16.32
C LEU A 36 3.14 7.18 -17.83
N ARG A 37 2.92 8.41 -18.35
CA ARG A 37 3.01 8.68 -19.79
C ARG A 37 4.43 8.44 -20.33
N LEU A 38 5.45 8.84 -19.58
CA LEU A 38 6.85 8.65 -19.97
C LEU A 38 7.22 7.16 -20.01
N TYR A 39 6.88 6.37 -19.00
CA TYR A 39 7.17 4.93 -18.98
C TYR A 39 6.42 4.17 -20.07
N ARG A 40 5.17 4.54 -20.37
CA ARG A 40 4.42 4.01 -21.51
C ARG A 40 5.10 4.28 -22.85
N ALA A 41 5.57 5.51 -23.04
CA ALA A 41 6.29 5.89 -24.27
C ALA A 41 7.63 5.14 -24.42
N LEU A 42 8.25 4.75 -23.31
CA LEU A 42 9.48 3.96 -23.26
C LEU A 42 9.24 2.43 -23.40
N GLY A 43 8.00 1.97 -23.28
CA GLY A 43 7.68 0.54 -23.19
C GLY A 43 8.15 -0.11 -21.87
N ASP A 44 8.44 0.69 -20.84
CA ASP A 44 8.87 0.21 -19.53
C ASP A 44 7.66 -0.20 -18.68
N VAL A 45 7.36 -1.49 -18.73
CA VAL A 45 6.20 -2.08 -18.03
C VAL A 45 6.34 -1.99 -16.51
N ARG A 46 7.56 -2.06 -15.96
CA ARG A 46 7.80 -1.94 -14.52
C ARG A 46 7.50 -0.53 -14.05
N GLY A 47 8.05 0.47 -14.71
CA GLY A 47 7.78 1.88 -14.41
C GLY A 47 6.30 2.25 -14.63
N GLU A 48 5.64 1.65 -15.64
CA GLU A 48 4.20 1.80 -15.84
C GLU A 48 3.41 1.26 -14.64
N ALA A 49 3.72 0.05 -14.17
CA ALA A 49 3.05 -0.58 -13.02
C ALA A 49 3.19 0.28 -11.76
N GLU A 50 4.40 0.74 -11.47
CA GLU A 50 4.68 1.56 -10.29
C GLU A 50 3.98 2.92 -10.36
N SER A 51 3.99 3.58 -11.53
CA SER A 51 3.28 4.85 -11.70
C SER A 51 1.77 4.70 -11.53
N LEU A 52 1.18 3.62 -12.03
CA LEU A 52 -0.24 3.30 -11.83
C LEU A 52 -0.57 3.06 -10.35
N PHE A 53 0.32 2.36 -9.62
CA PHE A 53 0.18 2.22 -8.18
C PHE A 53 0.09 3.60 -7.50
N TRP A 54 0.99 4.52 -7.81
CA TRP A 54 1.00 5.84 -7.20
C TRP A 54 -0.21 6.70 -7.59
N VAL A 55 -0.72 6.58 -8.82
CA VAL A 55 -1.99 7.21 -9.21
C VAL A 55 -3.15 6.67 -8.37
N GLY A 56 -3.23 5.35 -8.17
CA GLY A 56 -4.22 4.73 -7.31
C GLY A 56 -4.07 5.13 -5.84
N CYS A 57 -2.82 5.12 -5.34
CA CYS A 57 -2.50 5.54 -3.97
C CYS A 57 -2.93 6.99 -3.70
N PHE A 58 -2.64 7.93 -4.61
CA PHE A 58 -3.11 9.32 -4.51
C PHE A 58 -4.63 9.39 -4.38
N ARG A 59 -5.37 8.71 -5.26
CA ARG A 59 -6.84 8.73 -5.23
C ARG A 59 -7.38 8.18 -3.92
N GLN A 60 -6.81 7.09 -3.42
CA GLN A 60 -7.25 6.47 -2.18
C GLN A 60 -6.86 7.28 -0.94
N VAL A 61 -5.59 7.69 -0.84
CA VAL A 61 -5.02 8.24 0.39
C VAL A 61 -5.26 9.74 0.50
N VAL A 62 -5.06 10.47 -0.61
CA VAL A 62 -5.19 11.94 -0.62
C VAL A 62 -6.64 12.36 -0.84
N ARG A 63 -7.33 11.68 -1.77
CA ARG A 63 -8.72 12.01 -2.14
C ARG A 63 -9.77 11.20 -1.39
N ASN A 64 -9.36 10.18 -0.65
CA ASN A 64 -10.25 9.23 0.03
C ASN A 64 -11.31 8.61 -0.93
N ASP A 65 -10.92 8.37 -2.18
CA ASP A 65 -11.77 7.85 -3.26
C ASP A 65 -11.30 6.45 -3.67
N ASN A 66 -11.88 5.43 -3.02
CA ASN A 66 -11.57 4.03 -3.31
C ASN A 66 -12.04 3.62 -4.72
N ASP A 67 -13.20 4.10 -5.14
CA ASP A 67 -13.80 3.71 -6.43
C ASP A 67 -12.93 4.21 -7.59
N ALA A 68 -12.44 5.44 -7.51
CA ALA A 68 -11.51 5.97 -8.49
C ALA A 68 -10.11 5.32 -8.42
N ALA A 69 -9.69 4.81 -7.24
CA ALA A 69 -8.38 4.19 -7.06
C ALA A 69 -8.28 2.78 -7.64
N VAL A 70 -9.34 1.96 -7.46
CA VAL A 70 -9.35 0.52 -7.78
C VAL A 70 -8.89 0.22 -9.21
N PRO A 71 -9.37 0.87 -10.29
CA PRO A 71 -8.96 0.53 -11.65
C PRO A 71 -7.45 0.71 -11.89
N ALA A 72 -6.83 1.74 -11.31
CA ALA A 72 -5.40 1.98 -11.43
C ALA A 72 -4.59 0.94 -10.63
N LEU A 73 -5.05 0.58 -9.43
CA LEU A 73 -4.43 -0.44 -8.58
C LEU A 73 -4.51 -1.84 -9.18
N GLU A 74 -5.65 -2.23 -9.77
CA GLU A 74 -5.81 -3.51 -10.46
C GLU A 74 -4.87 -3.61 -11.67
N ARG A 75 -4.79 -2.54 -12.46
CA ARG A 75 -3.86 -2.51 -13.60
C ARG A 75 -2.41 -2.54 -13.16
N SER A 76 -2.05 -1.85 -12.08
CA SER A 76 -0.73 -1.93 -11.46
C SER A 76 -0.39 -3.36 -11.04
N LEU A 77 -1.32 -4.02 -10.34
CA LEU A 77 -1.18 -5.42 -9.88
C LEU A 77 -0.90 -6.36 -11.06
N GLU A 78 -1.72 -6.27 -12.12
CA GLU A 78 -1.56 -7.10 -13.32
C GLU A 78 -0.18 -6.93 -13.96
N LEU A 79 0.26 -5.68 -14.15
CA LEU A 79 1.54 -5.39 -14.78
C LEU A 79 2.73 -5.79 -13.91
N ALA A 80 2.67 -5.52 -12.60
CA ALA A 80 3.72 -5.88 -11.65
C ALA A 80 3.90 -7.41 -11.58
N ALA A 81 2.81 -8.17 -11.49
CA ALA A 81 2.84 -9.63 -11.51
C ALA A 81 3.47 -10.17 -12.81
N ARG A 82 3.11 -9.59 -13.96
CA ARG A 82 3.64 -9.99 -15.26
C ARG A 82 5.17 -9.84 -15.37
N VAL A 83 5.73 -8.81 -14.75
CA VAL A 83 7.20 -8.55 -14.79
C VAL A 83 7.94 -9.06 -13.55
N GLY A 84 7.25 -9.72 -12.61
CA GLY A 84 7.83 -10.23 -11.38
C GLY A 84 8.28 -9.13 -10.40
N ASP A 85 7.64 -7.96 -10.42
CA ASP A 85 7.90 -6.90 -9.46
C ASP A 85 7.08 -7.10 -8.18
N GLY A 86 7.58 -8.00 -7.33
CA GLY A 86 6.90 -8.38 -6.09
C GLY A 86 6.70 -7.21 -5.09
N LEU A 87 7.49 -6.15 -5.17
CA LEU A 87 7.31 -4.99 -4.31
C LEU A 87 6.07 -4.18 -4.74
N THR A 88 6.01 -3.76 -6.01
CA THR A 88 4.86 -3.03 -6.56
C THR A 88 3.58 -3.87 -6.48
N GLU A 89 3.68 -5.17 -6.79
CA GLU A 89 2.58 -6.12 -6.63
C GLU A 89 2.02 -6.12 -5.20
N SER A 90 2.91 -6.19 -4.19
CA SER A 90 2.52 -6.16 -2.78
C SER A 90 1.88 -4.84 -2.36
N HIS A 91 2.32 -3.73 -2.93
CA HIS A 91 1.73 -2.42 -2.69
C HIS A 91 0.30 -2.34 -3.25
N ALA A 92 0.10 -2.74 -4.50
CA ALA A 92 -1.21 -2.75 -5.14
C ALA A 92 -2.20 -3.65 -4.38
N LEU A 93 -1.79 -4.87 -4.00
CA LEU A 93 -2.59 -5.80 -3.20
C LEU A 93 -3.02 -5.19 -1.85
N ARG A 94 -2.11 -4.52 -1.14
CA ARG A 94 -2.45 -3.85 0.12
C ARG A 94 -3.56 -2.82 -0.07
N HIS A 95 -3.42 -1.95 -1.05
CA HIS A 95 -4.36 -0.87 -1.30
C HIS A 95 -5.71 -1.37 -1.82
N LEU A 96 -5.72 -2.43 -2.62
CA LEU A 96 -6.93 -3.16 -2.98
C LEU A 96 -7.58 -3.79 -1.73
N GLY A 97 -6.80 -4.41 -0.85
CA GLY A 97 -7.30 -4.94 0.42
C GLY A 97 -7.94 -3.88 1.32
N ILE A 98 -7.38 -2.66 1.35
CA ILE A 98 -7.98 -1.52 2.06
C ILE A 98 -9.33 -1.12 1.43
N ALA A 99 -9.42 -1.08 0.09
CA ALA A 99 -10.67 -0.79 -0.61
C ALA A 99 -11.74 -1.86 -0.31
N GLU A 100 -11.37 -3.15 -0.34
CA GLU A 100 -12.26 -4.26 0.04
C GLU A 100 -12.75 -4.16 1.49
N HIS A 101 -11.85 -3.84 2.41
CA HIS A 101 -12.19 -3.65 3.82
C HIS A 101 -13.19 -2.50 4.02
N THR A 102 -12.93 -1.35 3.38
CA THR A 102 -13.83 -0.19 3.43
C THR A 102 -15.22 -0.51 2.86
N ALA A 103 -15.28 -1.39 1.87
CA ALA A 103 -16.53 -1.87 1.28
C ALA A 103 -17.22 -2.99 2.10
N GLY A 104 -16.66 -3.39 3.25
CA GLY A 104 -17.20 -4.44 4.11
C GLY A 104 -16.95 -5.87 3.59
N ARG A 105 -16.18 -6.05 2.54
CA ARG A 105 -15.85 -7.37 1.98
C ARG A 105 -14.63 -7.98 2.69
N LEU A 106 -14.81 -8.34 3.97
CA LEU A 106 -13.73 -8.74 4.88
C LEU A 106 -12.92 -9.93 4.37
N GLY A 107 -13.56 -10.94 3.78
CA GLY A 107 -12.87 -12.11 3.22
C GLY A 107 -11.90 -11.73 2.10
N ALA A 108 -12.35 -10.93 1.12
CA ALA A 108 -11.51 -10.45 0.03
C ALA A 108 -10.38 -9.53 0.55
N ALA A 109 -10.66 -8.67 1.52
CA ALA A 109 -9.67 -7.81 2.16
C ALA A 109 -8.57 -8.64 2.82
N ARG A 110 -8.95 -9.68 3.56
CA ARG A 110 -8.01 -10.60 4.20
C ARG A 110 -7.10 -11.28 3.18
N GLU A 111 -7.67 -11.90 2.14
CA GLU A 111 -6.90 -12.58 1.09
C GLU A 111 -5.88 -11.65 0.43
N ARG A 112 -6.28 -10.42 0.09
CA ARG A 112 -5.38 -9.42 -0.49
C ARG A 112 -4.23 -9.02 0.45
N LEU A 113 -4.52 -8.81 1.74
CA LEU A 113 -3.50 -8.43 2.72
C LEU A 113 -2.57 -9.59 3.06
N GLU A 114 -3.06 -10.82 3.14
CA GLU A 114 -2.23 -12.01 3.36
C GLU A 114 -1.26 -12.22 2.19
N GLU A 115 -1.73 -12.12 0.95
CA GLU A 115 -0.89 -12.25 -0.23
C GLU A 115 0.16 -11.12 -0.30
N SER A 116 -0.25 -9.88 -0.04
CA SER A 116 0.67 -8.74 0.09
C SER A 116 1.74 -9.02 1.16
N THR A 117 1.34 -9.57 2.31
CA THR A 117 2.26 -9.90 3.41
C THR A 117 3.26 -10.97 3.00
N ARG A 118 2.80 -12.02 2.30
CA ARG A 118 3.66 -13.08 1.76
C ARG A 118 4.73 -12.50 0.81
N LEU A 119 4.32 -11.65 -0.13
CA LEU A 119 5.23 -11.00 -1.06
C LEU A 119 6.23 -10.08 -0.35
N ARG A 120 5.78 -9.27 0.63
CA ARG A 120 6.65 -8.38 1.41
C ARG A 120 7.69 -9.14 2.22
N ARG A 121 7.33 -10.29 2.81
CA ARG A 121 8.30 -11.19 3.45
C ARG A 121 9.33 -11.70 2.44
N LYS A 122 8.89 -12.13 1.25
CA LYS A 122 9.78 -12.64 0.19
C LYS A 122 10.79 -11.61 -0.29
N VAL A 123 10.40 -10.33 -0.39
CA VAL A 123 11.28 -9.24 -0.81
C VAL A 123 12.02 -8.57 0.36
N GLY A 124 11.81 -9.01 1.60
CA GLY A 124 12.47 -8.47 2.79
C GLY A 124 11.94 -7.11 3.27
N PHE A 125 10.76 -6.68 2.81
CA PHE A 125 10.17 -5.40 3.23
C PHE A 125 9.42 -5.53 4.57
N MET A 126 10.16 -5.68 5.66
CA MET A 126 9.62 -5.97 6.98
C MET A 126 8.72 -4.86 7.57
N PRO A 127 9.00 -3.54 7.43
CA PRO A 127 8.05 -2.51 7.84
C PRO A 127 6.70 -2.65 7.16
N GLY A 128 6.70 -3.03 5.89
CA GLY A 128 5.48 -3.29 5.14
C GLY A 128 4.72 -4.53 5.62
N VAL A 129 5.42 -5.57 6.06
CA VAL A 129 4.80 -6.74 6.71
C VAL A 129 4.05 -6.29 7.96
N ALA A 130 4.72 -5.57 8.88
CA ALA A 130 4.10 -5.08 10.10
C ALA A 130 2.85 -4.22 9.81
N ALA A 131 2.92 -3.33 8.82
CA ALA A 131 1.78 -2.50 8.43
C ALA A 131 0.58 -3.32 7.89
N ASN A 132 0.83 -4.43 7.19
CA ASN A 132 -0.22 -5.32 6.72
C ASN A 132 -0.85 -6.11 7.89
N LEU A 133 -0.02 -6.59 8.82
CA LEU A 133 -0.49 -7.29 10.01
C LEU A 133 -1.43 -6.40 10.83
N VAL A 134 -1.13 -5.11 11.00
CA VAL A 134 -2.06 -4.15 11.62
C VAL A 134 -3.41 -4.12 10.88
N GLY A 135 -3.42 -4.11 9.55
CA GLY A 135 -4.65 -4.20 8.76
C GLY A 135 -5.41 -5.50 9.03
N LEU A 136 -4.71 -6.63 9.12
CA LEU A 136 -5.30 -7.94 9.43
C LEU A 136 -5.87 -8.01 10.87
N VAL A 137 -5.29 -7.27 11.83
CA VAL A 137 -5.86 -7.13 13.18
C VAL A 137 -7.28 -6.60 13.12
N TYR A 138 -7.51 -5.52 12.39
CA TYR A 138 -8.84 -4.91 12.25
C TYR A 138 -9.84 -5.84 11.56
N ILE A 139 -9.40 -6.58 10.55
CA ILE A 139 -10.24 -7.57 9.86
C ILE A 139 -10.59 -8.71 10.80
N ALA A 140 -9.62 -9.29 11.51
CA ALA A 140 -9.86 -10.39 12.45
C ALA A 140 -10.80 -9.96 13.59
N ALA A 141 -10.64 -8.72 14.10
CA ALA A 141 -11.53 -8.16 15.10
C ALA A 141 -12.96 -8.01 14.58
N ALA A 142 -13.13 -7.51 13.35
CA ALA A 142 -14.44 -7.37 12.71
C ALA A 142 -15.12 -8.71 12.43
N GLU A 143 -14.33 -9.78 12.23
CA GLU A 143 -14.81 -11.16 12.07
C GLU A 143 -15.06 -11.86 13.43
N GLY A 144 -14.83 -11.18 14.56
CA GLY A 144 -14.99 -11.76 15.91
C GLY A 144 -13.87 -12.71 16.34
N ARG A 145 -12.77 -12.78 15.58
CA ARG A 145 -11.61 -13.65 15.83
C ARG A 145 -10.59 -12.95 16.75
N ARG A 146 -11.00 -12.74 18.01
CA ARG A 146 -10.22 -11.92 18.97
C ARG A 146 -8.82 -12.48 19.24
N ASP A 147 -8.68 -13.79 19.41
CA ASP A 147 -7.38 -14.40 19.71
C ASP A 147 -6.40 -14.27 18.53
N ASP A 148 -6.90 -14.44 17.30
CA ASP A 148 -6.12 -14.19 16.09
C ASP A 148 -5.70 -12.72 15.98
N ALA A 149 -6.61 -11.79 16.28
CA ALA A 149 -6.31 -10.37 16.28
C ALA A 149 -5.21 -10.00 17.28
N LEU A 150 -5.24 -10.58 18.49
CA LEU A 150 -4.18 -10.38 19.49
C LEU A 150 -2.83 -10.91 19.01
N ALA A 151 -2.79 -12.12 18.45
CA ALA A 151 -1.55 -12.71 17.91
C ALA A 151 -0.97 -11.88 16.76
N LEU A 152 -1.83 -11.41 15.86
CA LEU A 152 -1.42 -10.52 14.74
C LEU A 152 -0.86 -9.18 15.26
N ALA A 153 -1.47 -8.61 16.31
CA ALA A 153 -0.99 -7.35 16.89
C ALA A 153 0.38 -7.51 17.56
N GLU A 154 0.61 -8.62 18.25
CA GLU A 154 1.89 -8.95 18.86
C GLU A 154 2.99 -9.13 17.80
N GLU A 155 2.71 -9.89 16.74
CA GLU A 155 3.63 -10.09 15.62
C GLU A 155 3.95 -8.75 14.92
N ALA A 156 2.92 -7.92 14.65
CA ALA A 156 3.09 -6.61 14.04
C ALA A 156 4.00 -5.70 14.88
N GLY A 157 3.78 -5.66 16.19
CA GLY A 157 4.59 -4.87 17.12
C GLY A 157 6.06 -5.31 17.14
N ALA A 158 6.31 -6.61 17.26
CA ALA A 158 7.65 -7.18 17.28
C ALA A 158 8.43 -6.89 15.98
N ILE A 159 7.79 -7.05 14.81
CA ILE A 159 8.41 -6.76 13.51
C ILE A 159 8.64 -5.24 13.35
N ALA A 160 7.69 -4.39 13.75
CA ALA A 160 7.82 -2.95 13.67
C ALA A 160 8.96 -2.43 14.55
N GLU A 161 9.10 -2.94 15.76
CA GLU A 161 10.18 -2.60 16.68
C GLU A 161 11.55 -3.03 16.12
N ALA A 162 11.67 -4.29 15.68
CA ALA A 162 12.90 -4.83 15.10
C ALA A 162 13.36 -4.08 13.84
N SER A 163 12.41 -3.52 13.06
CA SER A 163 12.70 -2.74 11.84
C SER A 163 12.80 -1.23 12.07
N GLY A 164 12.66 -0.76 13.31
CA GLY A 164 12.70 0.67 13.65
C GLY A 164 11.49 1.47 13.15
N ALA A 165 10.40 0.83 12.79
CA ALA A 165 9.20 1.45 12.21
C ALA A 165 8.26 2.03 13.30
N ARG A 166 8.72 3.03 14.04
CA ARG A 166 8.04 3.61 15.22
C ARG A 166 6.57 3.97 15.00
N GLY A 167 6.22 4.47 13.82
CA GLY A 167 4.83 4.80 13.49
C GLY A 167 3.93 3.56 13.46
N ILE A 168 4.47 2.45 12.96
CA ILE A 168 3.74 1.17 12.89
C ILE A 168 3.68 0.50 14.26
N THR A 169 4.73 0.62 15.09
CA THR A 169 4.71 0.16 16.49
C THR A 169 3.52 0.77 17.23
N ARG A 170 3.38 2.10 17.15
CA ARG A 170 2.24 2.80 17.76
C ARG A 170 0.90 2.31 17.20
N GLN A 171 0.78 2.12 15.89
CA GLN A 171 -0.45 1.60 15.27
C GLN A 171 -0.81 0.19 15.76
N ALA A 172 0.18 -0.69 15.96
CA ALA A 172 -0.03 -2.03 16.50
C ALA A 172 -0.52 -1.97 17.96
N GLU A 173 0.07 -1.09 18.79
CA GLU A 173 -0.36 -0.86 20.17
C GLU A 173 -1.80 -0.31 20.22
N GLU A 174 -2.13 0.67 19.40
CA GLU A 174 -3.47 1.24 19.28
C GLU A 174 -4.49 0.20 18.82
N ALA A 175 -4.14 -0.65 17.85
CA ALA A 175 -5.00 -1.72 17.37
C ALA A 175 -5.25 -2.75 18.47
N ARG A 176 -4.21 -3.15 19.23
CA ARG A 176 -4.32 -4.06 20.37
C ARG A 176 -5.21 -3.50 21.49
N ALA A 177 -5.10 -2.21 21.78
CA ALA A 177 -5.87 -1.56 22.83
C ALA A 177 -7.39 -1.49 22.53
N ARG A 178 -7.78 -1.70 21.27
CA ARG A 178 -9.20 -1.71 20.84
C ARG A 178 -9.84 -3.09 20.84
N LEU A 179 -9.09 -4.14 21.09
CA LEU A 179 -9.57 -5.53 21.17
C LEU A 179 -10.12 -5.88 22.56
#